data_85b25c1a5c2748c79cda775162862488
#
_entry.id   85b25c1a5c2748c79cda775162862488
#
_cell.length_a   1.000
_cell.length_b   1.000
_cell.length_c   1.000
_cell.angle_alpha   90.00
_cell.angle_beta   90.00
_cell.angle_gamma   90.00
#
_symmetry.space_group_name_H-M   'P 1'
#
loop_
_entity.id
_entity.type
_entity.pdbx_description
1 polymer ?
#
loop_
_entity_poly.entity_id
_entity_poly.type
_entity_poly.pdbx_seq_one_letter_code
_entity_poly.pdbx_strand_id
1 'polypeptide(L)'
;MSFDRRSHPLTPRLALALGALLVTSAAYAAQANQANPANEPADVCPALKHIVDATDFRQLQTQAAAQLPGTESADDCRANSHAYDCHWRAHWQADGVVSDPLEEFGADIAACFPNVVHDINTPTRQHFIVTTPARRVSVTASVQGQNELRLRVTR
;
A
#
# COMPACT_ATOMS: atom_id res chain seq x y z
N MET A 1 -17.47 -64.54 53.64
CA MET A 1 -18.38 -65.51 52.99
C MET A 1 -18.25 -65.33 51.49
N SER A 2 -17.55 -66.28 50.99
CA SER A 2 -17.76 -67.16 49.82
C SER A 2 -17.55 -66.49 48.51
N PHE A 3 -16.37 -66.74 47.92
CA PHE A 3 -16.02 -67.72 46.87
C PHE A 3 -17.02 -67.79 45.72
N ASP A 4 -16.60 -67.43 44.51
CA ASP A 4 -16.46 -68.48 43.54
C ASP A 4 -15.54 -68.05 42.35
N ARG A 5 -14.61 -68.95 42.10
CA ARG A 5 -13.71 -69.02 40.94
C ARG A 5 -14.43 -69.71 39.82
N ARG A 6 -14.32 -69.22 38.61
CA ARG A 6 -14.25 -70.14 37.43
C ARG A 6 -13.33 -69.59 36.34
N SER A 7 -12.29 -70.34 36.18
CA SER A 7 -11.35 -70.36 35.08
C SER A 7 -11.95 -71.03 33.83
N HIS A 8 -11.42 -70.73 32.68
CA HIS A 8 -11.09 -71.54 31.49
C HIS A 8 -11.48 -70.90 30.17
N PRO A 9 -10.87 -71.27 29.03
CA PRO A 9 -9.46 -71.32 28.67
C PRO A 9 -9.15 -70.61 27.34
N LEU A 10 -7.87 -70.54 27.06
CA LEU A 10 -7.16 -70.24 25.82
C LEU A 10 -7.74 -70.80 24.53
N THR A 11 -7.78 -69.97 23.47
CA THR A 11 -7.46 -70.38 22.13
C THR A 11 -6.78 -69.26 21.36
N PRO A 12 -5.65 -69.52 20.71
CA PRO A 12 -4.96 -68.55 19.89
C PRO A 12 -5.48 -68.65 18.46
N ARG A 13 -5.87 -67.52 17.86
CA ARG A 13 -6.01 -67.40 16.41
C ARG A 13 -5.17 -66.25 15.94
N LEU A 14 -4.03 -66.60 15.38
CA LEU A 14 -3.27 -65.71 14.49
C LEU A 14 -4.20 -65.33 13.33
N ALA A 15 -4.40 -64.03 13.20
CA ALA A 15 -4.86 -63.44 11.95
C ALA A 15 -3.92 -62.27 11.63
N LEU A 16 -3.03 -62.56 10.67
CA LEU A 16 -2.26 -61.52 9.98
C LEU A 16 -3.26 -60.65 9.20
N ALA A 17 -3.42 -59.42 9.64
CA ALA A 17 -4.05 -58.38 8.84
C ALA A 17 -2.99 -57.35 8.49
N LEU A 18 -2.55 -57.37 7.24
CA LEU A 18 -1.81 -56.30 6.61
C LEU A 18 -2.71 -55.03 6.62
N GLY A 19 -2.47 -54.15 7.57
CA GLY A 19 -3.07 -52.82 7.56
C GLY A 19 -2.24 -51.88 6.71
N ALA A 20 -2.75 -51.56 5.53
CA ALA A 20 -2.19 -50.51 4.69
C ALA A 20 -2.20 -49.15 5.44
N LEU A 21 -1.02 -48.63 5.71
CA LEU A 21 -0.83 -47.25 6.20
C LEU A 21 -1.22 -46.28 5.07
N LEU A 22 -2.46 -45.83 5.10
CA LEU A 22 -2.87 -44.66 4.32
C LEU A 22 -2.25 -43.43 4.96
N VAL A 23 -1.12 -42.99 4.43
CA VAL A 23 -0.54 -41.69 4.73
C VAL A 23 -1.45 -40.66 4.05
N THR A 24 -2.42 -40.12 4.80
CA THR A 24 -3.18 -38.94 4.38
C THR A 24 -2.26 -37.73 4.49
N SER A 25 -1.61 -37.40 3.39
CA SER A 25 -0.95 -36.11 3.21
C SER A 25 -2.03 -35.03 3.31
N ALA A 26 -2.15 -34.41 4.48
CA ALA A 26 -2.89 -33.17 4.61
C ALA A 26 -2.16 -32.12 3.78
N ALA A 27 -2.65 -31.89 2.57
CA ALA A 27 -2.29 -30.72 1.80
C ALA A 27 -2.82 -29.50 2.58
N TYR A 28 -1.93 -28.87 3.34
CA TYR A 28 -2.16 -27.51 3.79
C TYR A 28 -2.20 -26.67 2.53
N ALA A 29 -3.39 -26.46 2.00
CA ALA A 29 -3.64 -25.39 1.06
C ALA A 29 -3.30 -24.10 1.81
N ALA A 30 -2.13 -23.54 1.53
CA ALA A 30 -1.83 -22.18 1.86
C ALA A 30 -2.94 -21.34 1.21
N GLN A 31 -3.91 -20.93 2.01
CA GLN A 31 -4.83 -19.88 1.61
C GLN A 31 -3.94 -18.64 1.47
N ALA A 32 -3.46 -18.40 0.25
CA ALA A 32 -2.99 -17.09 -0.12
C ALA A 32 -4.14 -16.14 0.27
N ASN A 33 -3.90 -15.30 1.26
CA ASN A 33 -4.79 -14.19 1.55
C ASN A 33 -4.96 -13.48 0.21
N GLN A 34 -6.11 -13.68 -0.40
CA GLN A 34 -6.56 -12.84 -1.49
C GLN A 34 -6.83 -11.49 -0.81
N ALA A 35 -5.80 -10.63 -0.78
CA ALA A 35 -5.97 -9.24 -0.49
C ALA A 35 -7.09 -8.75 -1.41
N ASN A 36 -8.15 -8.23 -0.80
CA ASN A 36 -9.29 -7.73 -1.54
C ASN A 36 -8.78 -6.53 -2.37
N PRO A 37 -8.76 -6.59 -3.72
CA PRO A 37 -8.15 -5.53 -4.54
C PRO A 37 -8.84 -4.17 -4.37
N ALA A 38 -9.98 -4.12 -3.67
CA ALA A 38 -10.67 -2.88 -3.33
C ALA A 38 -10.08 -2.12 -2.13
N ASN A 39 -9.12 -2.70 -1.38
CA ASN A 39 -8.50 -2.10 -0.20
C ASN A 39 -6.98 -1.92 -0.31
N GLU A 40 -6.41 -2.20 -1.46
CA GLU A 40 -5.00 -1.88 -1.68
C GLU A 40 -4.89 -0.37 -1.93
N PRO A 41 -4.05 0.36 -1.17
CA PRO A 41 -3.83 1.79 -1.45
C PRO A 41 -3.39 1.93 -2.90
N ALA A 42 -4.06 2.81 -3.62
CA ALA A 42 -3.79 2.99 -5.04
C ALA A 42 -2.35 3.48 -5.22
N ASP A 43 -1.58 2.80 -6.06
CA ASP A 43 -0.19 3.15 -6.33
C ASP A 43 -0.10 4.56 -6.94
N VAL A 44 0.49 5.49 -6.21
CA VAL A 44 0.66 6.88 -6.64
C VAL A 44 1.86 7.06 -7.58
N CYS A 45 2.77 6.10 -7.64
CA CYS A 45 4.02 6.21 -8.39
C CYS A 45 3.86 6.46 -9.89
N PRO A 46 2.92 5.83 -10.61
CA PRO A 46 2.72 6.12 -12.04
C PRO A 46 2.37 7.58 -12.29
N ALA A 47 1.44 8.14 -11.50
CA ALA A 47 1.03 9.53 -11.63
C ALA A 47 2.16 10.50 -11.26
N LEU A 48 2.86 10.26 -10.13
CA LEU A 48 3.98 11.09 -9.71
C LEU A 48 5.13 11.10 -10.74
N LYS A 49 5.49 9.95 -11.30
CA LYS A 49 6.50 9.86 -12.35
C LYS A 49 6.07 10.62 -13.60
N HIS A 50 4.81 10.46 -14.02
CA HIS A 50 4.28 11.19 -15.15
C HIS A 50 4.32 12.71 -14.96
N ILE A 51 3.98 13.19 -13.76
CA ILE A 51 4.03 14.62 -13.41
C ILE A 51 5.49 15.13 -13.41
N VAL A 52 6.41 14.41 -12.76
CA VAL A 52 7.81 14.80 -12.65
C VAL A 52 8.53 14.83 -14.01
N ASP A 53 8.19 13.89 -14.89
CA ASP A 53 8.79 13.77 -16.24
C ASP A 53 8.18 14.73 -17.25
N ALA A 54 7.02 15.33 -16.97
CA ALA A 54 6.33 16.21 -17.90
C ALA A 54 7.20 17.39 -18.36
N THR A 55 7.32 17.61 -19.63
CA THR A 55 8.09 18.75 -20.20
C THR A 55 7.36 20.09 -20.06
N ASP A 56 6.04 20.08 -19.98
CA ASP A 56 5.19 21.25 -19.73
C ASP A 56 4.04 20.83 -18.83
N PHE A 57 3.95 21.40 -17.65
CA PHE A 57 2.90 21.08 -16.69
C PHE A 57 1.50 21.45 -17.17
N ARG A 58 1.34 22.44 -18.03
CA ARG A 58 0.03 22.81 -18.58
C ARG A 58 -0.69 21.64 -19.26
N GLN A 59 0.07 20.71 -19.83
CA GLN A 59 -0.49 19.54 -20.50
C GLN A 59 -1.10 18.53 -19.52
N LEU A 60 -0.68 18.57 -18.24
CA LEU A 60 -1.11 17.60 -17.24
C LEU A 60 -2.55 17.80 -16.78
N GLN A 61 -3.08 19.02 -16.89
CA GLN A 61 -4.39 19.36 -16.31
C GLN A 61 -5.54 18.51 -16.89
N THR A 62 -5.40 18.05 -18.13
CA THR A 62 -6.42 17.23 -18.79
C THR A 62 -6.03 15.75 -18.94
N GLN A 63 -4.88 15.35 -18.37
CA GLN A 63 -4.36 14.00 -18.54
C GLN A 63 -4.72 13.13 -17.35
N ALA A 64 -5.51 12.08 -17.59
CA ALA A 64 -5.85 11.10 -16.56
C ALA A 64 -4.62 10.45 -15.91
N ALA A 65 -3.51 10.32 -16.65
CA ALA A 65 -2.26 9.76 -16.13
C ALA A 65 -1.58 10.63 -15.06
N ALA A 66 -1.95 11.91 -14.95
CA ALA A 66 -1.48 12.83 -13.92
C ALA A 66 -2.43 12.93 -12.73
N GLN A 67 -3.57 12.23 -12.77
CA GLN A 67 -4.54 12.24 -11.69
C GLN A 67 -4.00 11.41 -10.52
N LEU A 68 -3.86 12.06 -9.37
CA LEU A 68 -3.43 11.39 -8.14
C LEU A 68 -4.60 10.60 -7.54
N PRO A 69 -4.33 9.42 -6.98
CA PRO A 69 -5.32 8.70 -6.20
C PRO A 69 -5.83 9.58 -5.04
N GLY A 70 -7.15 9.56 -4.83
CA GLY A 70 -7.80 10.38 -3.80
C GLY A 70 -8.22 11.78 -4.25
N THR A 71 -7.84 12.24 -5.46
CA THR A 71 -8.41 13.43 -6.06
C THR A 71 -9.75 13.07 -6.71
N GLU A 72 -10.83 13.71 -6.28
CA GLU A 72 -12.19 13.38 -6.74
C GLU A 72 -12.53 14.03 -8.09
N SER A 73 -11.83 15.12 -8.42
CA SER A 73 -12.09 15.85 -9.68
C SER A 73 -10.82 16.42 -10.29
N ALA A 74 -10.89 16.68 -11.59
CA ALA A 74 -9.84 17.40 -12.33
C ALA A 74 -9.68 18.87 -11.84
N ASP A 75 -10.68 19.40 -11.14
CA ASP A 75 -10.66 20.75 -10.61
C ASP A 75 -9.80 20.88 -9.34
N ASP A 76 -9.46 19.76 -8.70
CA ASP A 76 -8.58 19.71 -7.55
C ASP A 76 -7.13 19.98 -7.93
N CYS A 77 -6.79 19.87 -9.20
CA CYS A 77 -5.44 20.08 -9.72
C CYS A 77 -5.41 21.27 -10.69
N ARG A 78 -4.39 22.10 -10.57
CA ARG A 78 -4.12 23.22 -11.47
C ARG A 78 -2.70 23.15 -11.99
N ALA A 79 -2.55 23.42 -13.28
CA ALA A 79 -1.25 23.39 -13.92
C ALA A 79 -0.97 24.68 -14.70
N ASN A 80 0.26 25.15 -14.61
CA ASN A 80 0.79 26.23 -15.45
C ASN A 80 2.17 25.83 -15.99
N SER A 81 2.89 26.75 -16.67
CA SER A 81 4.20 26.41 -17.24
C SER A 81 5.26 26.03 -16.21
N HIS A 82 5.12 26.42 -14.92
CA HIS A 82 6.14 26.28 -13.89
C HIS A 82 5.75 25.37 -12.75
N ALA A 83 4.45 25.11 -12.57
CA ALA A 83 3.95 24.36 -11.43
C ALA A 83 2.75 23.48 -11.81
N TYR A 84 2.69 22.34 -11.18
CA TYR A 84 1.52 21.48 -11.04
C TYR A 84 1.14 21.48 -9.55
N ASP A 85 -0.11 21.74 -9.23
CA ASP A 85 -0.60 22.01 -7.89
C ASP A 85 -1.94 21.31 -7.67
N CYS A 86 -1.97 20.32 -6.79
CA CYS A 86 -3.17 19.55 -6.46
C CYS A 86 -3.52 19.70 -5.00
N HIS A 87 -4.82 19.74 -4.73
CA HIS A 87 -5.41 19.74 -3.41
C HIS A 87 -6.42 18.62 -3.30
N TRP A 88 -6.45 17.89 -2.19
CA TRP A 88 -7.49 16.90 -1.93
C TRP A 88 -7.73 16.77 -0.43
N ARG A 89 -8.95 16.37 -0.09
CA ARG A 89 -9.27 16.04 1.29
C ARG A 89 -8.68 14.68 1.61
N ALA A 90 -7.89 14.64 2.65
CA ALA A 90 -7.46 13.38 3.18
C ALA A 90 -8.58 12.81 4.05
N HIS A 91 -9.06 11.61 3.70
CA HIS A 91 -10.01 10.88 4.51
C HIS A 91 -9.24 10.19 5.63
N TRP A 92 -9.39 10.68 6.86
CA TRP A 92 -8.86 10.02 8.04
C TRP A 92 -9.87 9.01 8.56
N GLN A 93 -9.38 7.92 9.06
CA GLN A 93 -10.12 7.18 10.06
C GLN A 93 -10.20 8.05 11.32
N ALA A 94 -11.33 7.99 12.04
CA ALA A 94 -11.77 8.95 13.07
C ALA A 94 -10.76 9.30 14.19
N ASP A 95 -9.62 8.64 14.24
CA ASP A 95 -8.59 8.77 15.28
C ASP A 95 -7.23 9.30 14.73
N GLY A 96 -7.15 9.57 13.43
CA GLY A 96 -5.90 9.96 12.76
C GLY A 96 -5.57 11.44 12.91
N VAL A 97 -4.31 11.72 13.15
CA VAL A 97 -3.75 13.08 13.08
C VAL A 97 -3.46 13.40 11.62
N VAL A 98 -3.66 14.64 11.20
CA VAL A 98 -3.41 15.12 9.82
C VAL A 98 -1.97 14.81 9.33
N SER A 99 -1.03 14.59 10.24
CA SER A 99 0.34 14.23 9.92
C SER A 99 0.47 12.84 9.29
N ASP A 100 -0.37 11.87 9.67
CA ASP A 100 -0.18 10.49 9.25
C ASP A 100 -0.28 10.29 7.73
N PRO A 101 -1.32 10.78 7.03
CA PRO A 101 -1.37 10.73 5.59
C PRO A 101 -0.33 11.60 4.87
N LEU A 102 0.16 12.66 5.49
CA LEU A 102 1.30 13.39 4.95
C LEU A 102 2.57 12.57 5.01
N GLU A 103 2.79 11.83 6.10
CA GLU A 103 3.94 10.94 6.26
C GLU A 103 3.85 9.75 5.31
N GLU A 104 2.68 9.14 5.17
CA GLU A 104 2.42 8.06 4.22
C GLU A 104 2.69 8.53 2.79
N PHE A 105 2.10 9.66 2.40
CA PHE A 105 2.32 10.22 1.06
C PHE A 105 3.78 10.63 0.81
N GLY A 106 4.47 11.10 1.85
CA GLY A 106 5.91 11.38 1.77
C GLY A 106 6.75 10.12 1.61
N ALA A 107 6.39 9.04 2.27
CA ALA A 107 7.02 7.74 2.09
C ALA A 107 6.82 7.21 0.66
N ASP A 108 5.62 7.37 0.11
CA ASP A 108 5.31 7.02 -1.28
C ASP A 108 6.16 7.82 -2.27
N ILE A 109 6.28 9.15 -2.09
CA ILE A 109 7.15 9.98 -2.92
C ILE A 109 8.59 9.46 -2.87
N ALA A 110 9.10 9.17 -1.68
CA ALA A 110 10.45 8.66 -1.50
C ALA A 110 10.65 7.28 -2.17
N ALA A 111 9.65 6.41 -2.09
CA ALA A 111 9.69 5.09 -2.71
C ALA A 111 9.63 5.14 -4.24
N CYS A 112 8.92 6.12 -4.81
CA CYS A 112 8.75 6.24 -6.26
C CYS A 112 10.03 6.65 -7.00
N PHE A 113 10.96 7.34 -6.32
CA PHE A 113 12.14 7.93 -6.97
C PHE A 113 13.43 7.49 -6.30
N PRO A 114 14.27 6.67 -6.97
CA PRO A 114 15.50 6.14 -6.37
C PRO A 114 16.55 7.22 -6.06
N ASN A 115 16.48 8.38 -6.73
CA ASN A 115 17.43 9.50 -6.58
C ASN A 115 16.72 10.74 -6.03
N VAL A 116 15.99 10.58 -4.93
CA VAL A 116 15.29 11.68 -4.25
C VAL A 116 16.10 12.16 -3.05
N VAL A 117 16.15 13.46 -2.86
CA VAL A 117 16.67 14.08 -1.63
C VAL A 117 15.47 14.64 -0.86
N HIS A 118 15.24 14.11 0.34
CA HIS A 118 14.22 14.59 1.27
C HIS A 118 14.89 15.60 2.21
N ASP A 119 14.74 16.87 1.96
CA ASP A 119 15.45 17.96 2.67
C ASP A 119 14.60 18.68 3.73
N ILE A 120 13.25 18.58 3.65
CA ILE A 120 12.35 19.05 4.69
C ILE A 120 11.41 17.91 5.07
N ASN A 121 11.41 17.55 6.35
CA ASN A 121 10.50 16.58 6.95
C ASN A 121 9.94 17.16 8.26
N THR A 122 8.75 17.74 8.19
CA THR A 122 8.01 18.26 9.34
C THR A 122 6.60 17.70 9.36
N PRO A 123 5.89 17.72 10.49
CA PRO A 123 4.52 17.22 10.58
C PRO A 123 3.51 17.90 9.63
N THR A 124 3.85 19.06 9.09
CA THR A 124 2.95 19.83 8.22
C THR A 124 3.49 20.03 6.81
N ARG A 125 4.75 19.67 6.55
CA ARG A 125 5.38 19.87 5.25
C ARG A 125 6.52 18.91 5.04
N GLN A 126 6.54 18.31 3.87
CA GLN A 126 7.65 17.53 3.35
C GLN A 126 8.08 18.09 1.99
N HIS A 127 9.38 18.14 1.76
CA HIS A 127 9.94 18.65 0.52
C HIS A 127 11.00 17.69 -0.01
N PHE A 128 10.90 17.44 -1.30
CA PHE A 128 11.76 16.49 -2.01
C PHE A 128 12.35 17.15 -3.24
N ILE A 129 13.61 16.87 -3.51
CA ILE A 129 14.27 17.19 -4.75
C ILE A 129 14.46 15.91 -5.54
N VAL A 130 13.72 15.78 -6.62
CA VAL A 130 13.83 14.65 -7.55
C VAL A 130 14.76 15.04 -8.68
N THR A 131 15.81 14.26 -8.89
CA THR A 131 16.74 14.45 -10.00
C THR A 131 16.42 13.44 -11.10
N THR A 132 15.99 13.93 -12.25
CA THR A 132 15.82 13.15 -13.47
C THR A 132 17.00 13.38 -14.41
N PRO A 133 17.19 12.56 -15.46
CA PRO A 133 18.23 12.81 -16.46
C PRO A 133 18.12 14.17 -17.14
N ALA A 134 16.91 14.73 -17.23
CA ALA A 134 16.64 15.99 -17.93
C ALA A 134 16.74 17.22 -17.00
N ARG A 135 16.45 17.07 -15.69
CA ARG A 135 16.31 18.22 -14.79
C ARG A 135 16.19 17.84 -13.31
N ARG A 136 16.20 18.86 -12.47
CA ARG A 136 15.78 18.77 -11.06
C ARG A 136 14.38 19.33 -10.92
N VAL A 137 13.56 18.64 -10.14
CA VAL A 137 12.17 18.98 -9.86
C VAL A 137 11.96 19.01 -8.36
N SER A 138 11.31 20.07 -7.88
CA SER A 138 10.92 20.21 -6.48
C SER A 138 9.51 19.65 -6.31
N VAL A 139 9.33 18.74 -5.35
CA VAL A 139 8.06 18.14 -4.97
C VAL A 139 7.80 18.50 -3.52
N THR A 140 6.72 19.22 -3.26
CA THR A 140 6.32 19.62 -1.90
C THR A 140 4.96 19.01 -1.59
N ALA A 141 4.88 18.22 -0.53
CA ALA A 141 3.64 17.80 0.09
C ALA A 141 3.42 18.60 1.37
N SER A 142 2.21 19.07 1.60
CA SER A 142 1.91 19.89 2.79
C SER A 142 0.46 19.75 3.22
N VAL A 143 0.23 19.97 4.51
CA VAL A 143 -1.09 20.08 5.10
C VAL A 143 -1.60 21.52 4.90
N GLN A 144 -2.86 21.63 4.47
CA GLN A 144 -3.59 22.89 4.36
C GLN A 144 -4.82 22.87 5.28
N GLY A 145 -4.91 23.82 6.20
CA GLY A 145 -6.02 23.82 7.15
C GLY A 145 -6.03 22.60 8.07
N GLN A 146 -7.20 21.99 8.26
CA GLN A 146 -7.38 20.88 9.21
C GLN A 146 -7.41 19.50 8.56
N ASN A 147 -7.76 19.40 7.29
CA ASN A 147 -8.04 18.11 6.64
C ASN A 147 -7.73 18.09 5.13
N GLU A 148 -6.89 18.98 4.66
CA GLU A 148 -6.53 19.06 3.24
C GLU A 148 -5.04 18.83 3.06
N LEU A 149 -4.70 17.99 2.09
CA LEU A 149 -3.35 17.81 1.58
C LEU A 149 -3.17 18.59 0.28
N ARG A 150 -1.97 19.10 0.11
CA ARG A 150 -1.54 19.77 -1.11
C ARG A 150 -0.25 19.13 -1.61
N LEU A 151 -0.24 18.77 -2.88
CA LEU A 151 0.98 18.46 -3.61
C LEU A 151 1.30 19.60 -4.57
N ARG A 152 2.52 20.11 -4.49
CA ARG A 152 3.03 21.07 -5.45
C ARG A 152 4.32 20.58 -6.07
N VAL A 153 4.34 20.51 -7.40
CA VAL A 153 5.52 20.13 -8.19
C VAL A 153 5.97 21.35 -8.99
N THR A 154 7.25 21.72 -8.87
CA THR A 154 7.83 22.89 -9.54
C THR A 154 9.19 22.57 -10.15
N ARG A 155 9.60 23.41 -11.10
CA ARG A 155 10.94 23.36 -11.74
C ARG A 155 11.82 24.47 -11.23
#